data_8bb22df05061afbd2e6c3ce22308500d
#
_entry.id   8bb22df05061afbd2e6c3ce22308500d
#
_cell.length_a   1.000
_cell.length_b   1.000
_cell.length_c   1.000
_cell.angle_alpha   90.00
_cell.angle_beta   90.00
_cell.angle_gamma   90.00
#
_symmetry.space_group_name_H-M   'P 1'
#
loop_
_entity.id
_entity.type
_entity.pdbx_description
1 polymer ?
#
loop_
_entity_poly.entity_id
_entity_poly.type
_entity_poly.pdbx_seq_one_letter_code
_entity_poly.pdbx_strand_id
1 'polypeptide(L)'
;MHFEASLPLSKEFVLERLTEEEIFEQYLGVEVQTQRKFRNPLRQDKHPTCTFSYRGGRLRFRDWAWNRPMDCFDLVAYIYNTNYEGALEQIAADFNLADKKPRKKAINQMALREEHNKKASQSGPYTEILVHISDWKEQERSYLKAHGISGEQVQKFNCLPIDKVWVNGKDIWYYSEEDPAIGYYFGTAENGLQRWKIYFYKRDERRFLCNTSLVQGWPQLPDSGDLCVITKSLKDVMALHSFGITAVAPQAESVAPPDDKMEELKGRFTHVVSLYDFDYAGVCTANQMRKEHNIPALFLTDGRFDTLDFGAKDFSDYVRDFGRQATWGLIEEAQRRLTEPAIS
;
A
#
# COMPACT_ATOMS: atom_id res chain seq x y z
N MET A 1 31.61 -10.67 -35.16
CA MET A 1 30.47 -11.16 -34.37
C MET A 1 30.06 -10.05 -33.41
N HIS A 2 29.01 -9.29 -33.73
CA HIS A 2 28.46 -8.30 -32.82
C HIS A 2 27.53 -9.05 -31.86
N PHE A 3 27.90 -9.14 -30.60
CA PHE A 3 26.96 -9.52 -29.53
C PHE A 3 26.09 -8.31 -29.27
N GLU A 4 24.88 -8.28 -29.86
CA GLU A 4 23.81 -7.44 -29.33
C GLU A 4 23.40 -8.05 -28.00
N ALA A 5 23.73 -7.37 -26.91
CA ALA A 5 23.20 -7.70 -25.60
C ALA A 5 21.68 -7.50 -25.66
N SER A 6 20.93 -8.59 -25.62
CA SER A 6 19.48 -8.55 -25.52
C SER A 6 19.13 -7.78 -24.25
N LEU A 7 18.37 -6.68 -24.39
CA LEU A 7 17.82 -5.96 -23.26
C LEU A 7 17.06 -6.93 -22.35
N PRO A 8 17.28 -6.91 -21.04
CA PRO A 8 16.58 -7.82 -20.13
C PRO A 8 15.07 -7.63 -20.27
N LEU A 9 14.36 -8.73 -20.38
CA LEU A 9 12.90 -8.75 -20.47
C LEU A 9 12.32 -8.13 -19.19
N SER A 10 11.68 -6.96 -19.33
CA SER A 10 11.13 -6.19 -18.23
C SER A 10 9.72 -5.71 -18.56
N LYS A 11 9.01 -5.25 -17.53
CA LYS A 11 7.68 -4.63 -17.70
C LYS A 11 7.73 -3.46 -18.67
N GLU A 12 8.74 -2.62 -18.55
CA GLU A 12 8.97 -1.46 -19.40
C GLU A 12 9.18 -1.91 -20.85
N PHE A 13 10.00 -2.92 -21.05
CA PHE A 13 10.22 -3.51 -22.38
C PHE A 13 8.91 -3.98 -23.04
N VAL A 14 8.04 -4.63 -22.26
CA VAL A 14 6.72 -5.09 -22.75
C VAL A 14 5.81 -3.89 -23.04
N LEU A 15 5.67 -2.95 -22.10
CA LEU A 15 4.74 -1.81 -22.21
C LEU A 15 5.19 -0.74 -23.21
N GLU A 16 6.46 -0.73 -23.61
CA GLU A 16 6.91 0.05 -24.78
C GLU A 16 6.38 -0.50 -26.11
N ARG A 17 5.98 -1.77 -26.15
CA ARG A 17 5.57 -2.48 -27.36
C ARG A 17 4.10 -2.83 -27.42
N LEU A 18 3.48 -3.02 -26.24
CA LEU A 18 2.08 -3.36 -26.06
C LEU A 18 1.39 -2.39 -25.12
N THR A 19 0.08 -2.24 -25.25
CA THR A 19 -0.75 -1.59 -24.23
C THR A 19 -1.25 -2.61 -23.23
N GLU A 20 -1.64 -2.15 -22.04
CA GLU A 20 -2.25 -3.03 -21.03
C GLU A 20 -3.58 -3.60 -21.55
N GLU A 21 -4.31 -2.82 -22.35
CA GLU A 21 -5.55 -3.24 -23.01
C GLU A 21 -5.32 -4.43 -23.95
N GLU A 22 -4.33 -4.35 -24.84
CA GLU A 22 -4.00 -5.43 -25.76
C GLU A 22 -3.66 -6.73 -25.02
N ILE A 23 -2.96 -6.64 -23.91
CA ILE A 23 -2.63 -7.80 -23.08
C ILE A 23 -3.90 -8.36 -22.45
N PHE A 24 -4.75 -7.55 -21.83
CA PHE A 24 -6.01 -8.02 -21.28
C PHE A 24 -6.95 -8.62 -22.31
N GLU A 25 -7.10 -7.98 -23.48
CA GLU A 25 -7.94 -8.47 -24.56
C GLU A 25 -7.48 -9.80 -25.09
N GLN A 26 -6.17 -9.99 -25.25
CA GLN A 26 -5.59 -11.26 -25.69
C GLN A 26 -5.93 -12.41 -24.75
N TYR A 27 -5.74 -12.22 -23.44
CA TYR A 27 -5.85 -13.29 -22.47
C TYR A 27 -7.25 -13.49 -21.91
N LEU A 28 -8.11 -12.50 -21.94
CA LEU A 28 -9.50 -12.61 -21.53
C LEU A 28 -10.48 -12.83 -22.69
N GLY A 29 -10.08 -12.51 -23.92
CA GLY A 29 -10.96 -12.60 -25.07
C GLY A 29 -12.14 -11.62 -25.05
N VAL A 30 -12.01 -10.50 -24.32
CA VAL A 30 -13.05 -9.46 -24.17
C VAL A 30 -12.46 -8.11 -24.42
N GLU A 31 -13.24 -7.23 -25.08
CA GLU A 31 -12.86 -5.83 -25.29
C GLU A 31 -12.79 -5.07 -23.96
N VAL A 32 -11.74 -4.28 -23.77
CA VAL A 32 -11.55 -3.48 -22.55
C VAL A 32 -12.47 -2.25 -22.57
N GLN A 33 -13.50 -2.26 -21.72
CA GLN A 33 -14.46 -1.17 -21.52
C GLN A 33 -14.54 -0.83 -20.03
N THR A 34 -14.04 0.35 -19.63
CA THR A 34 -13.89 0.75 -18.20
C THR A 34 -15.20 1.07 -17.48
N GLN A 35 -16.31 1.25 -18.20
CA GLN A 35 -17.61 1.60 -17.58
C GLN A 35 -18.62 0.46 -17.62
N ARG A 36 -18.22 -0.71 -18.08
CA ARG A 36 -19.11 -1.85 -18.28
C ARG A 36 -18.72 -3.03 -17.39
N LYS A 37 -19.72 -3.65 -16.77
CA LYS A 37 -19.55 -4.95 -16.13
C LYS A 37 -19.68 -6.07 -17.17
N PHE A 38 -18.84 -7.10 -17.03
CA PHE A 38 -18.88 -8.28 -17.89
C PHE A 38 -18.72 -9.57 -17.06
N ARG A 39 -19.03 -10.72 -17.67
CA ARG A 39 -18.85 -12.02 -17.03
C ARG A 39 -17.40 -12.44 -17.10
N ASN A 40 -16.88 -13.06 -16.04
CA ASN A 40 -15.51 -13.54 -16.03
C ASN A 40 -15.34 -14.68 -17.04
N PRO A 41 -14.51 -14.53 -18.09
CA PRO A 41 -14.30 -15.57 -19.06
C PRO A 41 -13.46 -16.76 -18.52
N LEU A 42 -12.78 -16.59 -17.39
CA LEU A 42 -11.92 -17.60 -16.79
C LEU A 42 -12.67 -18.56 -15.85
N ARG A 43 -13.97 -18.36 -15.66
CA ARG A 43 -14.83 -19.23 -14.84
C ARG A 43 -16.28 -19.19 -15.32
N GLN A 44 -17.09 -20.18 -14.90
CA GLN A 44 -18.53 -20.13 -15.12
C GLN A 44 -19.16 -19.04 -14.26
N ASP A 45 -19.50 -17.90 -14.88
CA ASP A 45 -20.10 -16.75 -14.22
C ASP A 45 -21.57 -16.61 -14.61
N LYS A 46 -22.47 -16.59 -13.61
CA LYS A 46 -23.91 -16.42 -13.86
C LYS A 46 -24.30 -14.95 -14.05
N HIS A 47 -23.54 -14.03 -13.44
CA HIS A 47 -23.80 -12.59 -13.44
C HIS A 47 -22.53 -11.80 -13.81
N PRO A 48 -22.65 -10.62 -14.42
CA PRO A 48 -21.50 -9.77 -14.71
C PRO A 48 -20.85 -9.25 -13.41
N THR A 49 -19.71 -9.83 -13.03
CA THR A 49 -18.96 -9.49 -11.80
C THR A 49 -17.62 -8.82 -12.07
N CYS A 50 -17.17 -8.77 -13.31
CA CYS A 50 -15.88 -8.19 -13.68
C CYS A 50 -15.99 -6.75 -14.15
N THR A 51 -14.96 -5.97 -13.87
CA THR A 51 -14.81 -4.58 -14.31
C THR A 51 -13.37 -4.28 -14.67
N PHE A 52 -13.19 -3.34 -15.62
CA PHE A 52 -11.93 -2.67 -15.84
C PHE A 52 -11.98 -1.25 -15.25
N SER A 53 -10.88 -0.80 -14.67
CA SER A 53 -10.75 0.56 -14.18
C SER A 53 -9.30 1.03 -14.23
N TYR A 54 -9.08 2.33 -14.50
CA TYR A 54 -7.76 2.94 -14.36
C TYR A 54 -7.53 3.36 -12.91
N ARG A 55 -6.41 2.95 -12.33
CA ARG A 55 -5.93 3.43 -11.03
C ARG A 55 -4.45 3.80 -11.14
N GLY A 56 -4.10 5.03 -10.76
CA GLY A 56 -2.73 5.51 -10.88
C GLY A 56 -2.17 5.43 -12.30
N GLY A 57 -3.00 5.69 -13.32
CA GLY A 57 -2.61 5.61 -14.72
C GLY A 57 -2.41 4.19 -15.27
N ARG A 58 -2.74 3.14 -14.50
CA ARG A 58 -2.65 1.73 -14.90
C ARG A 58 -4.03 1.10 -15.01
N LEU A 59 -4.22 0.26 -16.01
CA LEU A 59 -5.45 -0.50 -16.18
C LEU A 59 -5.46 -1.69 -15.21
N ARG A 60 -6.60 -1.87 -14.52
CA ARG A 60 -6.83 -2.96 -13.57
C ARG A 60 -8.06 -3.75 -13.98
N PHE A 61 -7.93 -5.05 -14.02
CA PHE A 61 -9.03 -6.00 -14.05
C PHE A 61 -9.42 -6.36 -12.63
N ARG A 62 -10.71 -6.36 -12.32
CA ARG A 62 -11.24 -6.81 -11.04
C ARG A 62 -12.42 -7.72 -11.25
N ASP A 63 -12.35 -8.93 -10.71
CA ASP A 63 -13.52 -9.76 -10.44
C ASP A 63 -13.93 -9.57 -8.98
N TRP A 64 -15.12 -9.06 -8.75
CA TRP A 64 -15.66 -8.81 -7.42
C TRP A 64 -15.88 -10.10 -6.60
N ALA A 65 -15.96 -11.25 -7.26
CA ALA A 65 -16.02 -12.55 -6.59
C ALA A 65 -14.64 -12.99 -6.03
N TRP A 66 -13.55 -12.54 -6.62
CA TRP A 66 -12.19 -12.84 -6.17
C TRP A 66 -11.63 -11.80 -5.19
N ASN A 67 -12.31 -10.67 -5.06
CA ASN A 67 -11.91 -9.53 -4.24
C ASN A 67 -10.45 -9.05 -4.47
N ARG A 68 -9.88 -9.32 -5.64
CA ARG A 68 -8.50 -9.00 -6.00
C ARG A 68 -8.45 -8.24 -7.33
N PRO A 69 -8.00 -6.97 -7.34
CA PRO A 69 -7.64 -6.31 -8.59
C PRO A 69 -6.31 -6.85 -9.12
N MET A 70 -6.24 -7.12 -10.41
CA MET A 70 -5.05 -7.63 -11.10
C MET A 70 -4.60 -6.62 -12.17
N ASP A 71 -3.29 -6.44 -12.35
CA ASP A 71 -2.78 -5.86 -13.59
C ASP A 71 -2.67 -6.93 -14.67
N CYS A 72 -2.29 -6.54 -15.89
CA CYS A 72 -2.22 -7.50 -17.00
C CYS A 72 -1.18 -8.60 -16.78
N PHE A 73 -0.09 -8.31 -16.06
CA PHE A 73 0.94 -9.29 -15.74
C PHE A 73 0.47 -10.26 -14.63
N ASP A 74 -0.22 -9.73 -13.60
CA ASP A 74 -0.85 -10.55 -12.56
C ASP A 74 -1.86 -11.53 -13.17
N LEU A 75 -2.65 -11.05 -14.15
CA LEU A 75 -3.63 -11.91 -14.85
C LEU A 75 -2.94 -13.05 -15.60
N VAL A 76 -1.88 -12.75 -16.34
CA VAL A 76 -1.14 -13.76 -17.10
C VAL A 76 -0.46 -14.76 -16.16
N ALA A 77 0.16 -14.27 -15.07
CA ALA A 77 0.72 -15.14 -14.05
C ALA A 77 -0.33 -16.09 -13.44
N TYR A 78 -1.54 -15.58 -13.19
CA TYR A 78 -2.67 -16.38 -12.71
C TYR A 78 -3.13 -17.42 -13.71
N ILE A 79 -3.32 -17.06 -15.00
CA ILE A 79 -3.79 -17.97 -16.05
C ILE A 79 -2.82 -19.14 -16.26
N TYR A 80 -1.52 -18.84 -16.27
CA TYR A 80 -0.48 -19.85 -16.53
C TYR A 80 0.09 -20.50 -15.27
N ASN A 81 -0.43 -20.11 -14.09
CA ASN A 81 0.06 -20.59 -12.80
C ASN A 81 1.59 -20.44 -12.67
N THR A 82 2.08 -19.26 -12.98
CA THR A 82 3.50 -18.91 -12.99
C THR A 82 3.78 -17.66 -12.14
N ASN A 83 5.05 -17.32 -11.96
CA ASN A 83 5.45 -16.09 -11.31
C ASN A 83 5.47 -14.91 -12.30
N TYR A 84 5.85 -13.73 -11.81
CA TYR A 84 5.93 -12.50 -12.61
C TYR A 84 6.88 -12.61 -13.81
N GLU A 85 8.04 -13.24 -13.64
CA GLU A 85 9.03 -13.42 -14.70
C GLU A 85 8.48 -14.35 -15.78
N GLY A 86 7.86 -15.47 -15.40
CA GLY A 86 7.19 -16.36 -16.33
C GLY A 86 6.02 -15.69 -17.08
N ALA A 87 5.31 -14.76 -16.45
CA ALA A 87 4.28 -13.97 -17.14
C ALA A 87 4.89 -13.03 -18.20
N LEU A 88 6.03 -12.40 -17.92
CA LEU A 88 6.75 -11.59 -18.91
C LEU A 88 7.22 -12.42 -20.10
N GLU A 89 7.79 -13.60 -19.83
CA GLU A 89 8.22 -14.55 -20.88
C GLU A 89 7.05 -15.03 -21.74
N GLN A 90 5.93 -15.35 -21.11
CA GLN A 90 4.72 -15.78 -21.81
C GLN A 90 4.19 -14.68 -22.73
N ILE A 91 4.06 -13.45 -22.21
CA ILE A 91 3.63 -12.30 -23.02
C ILE A 91 4.61 -12.03 -24.17
N ALA A 92 5.90 -12.10 -23.89
CA ALA A 92 6.92 -11.89 -24.92
C ALA A 92 6.83 -12.91 -26.04
N ALA A 93 6.57 -14.18 -25.71
CA ALA A 93 6.39 -15.26 -26.67
C ALA A 93 5.09 -15.11 -27.48
N ASP A 94 3.95 -14.91 -26.80
CA ASP A 94 2.63 -14.88 -27.44
C ASP A 94 2.47 -13.67 -28.39
N PHE A 95 3.15 -12.57 -28.08
CA PHE A 95 3.12 -11.36 -28.91
C PHE A 95 4.34 -11.20 -29.83
N ASN A 96 5.28 -12.14 -29.85
CA ASN A 96 6.53 -12.06 -30.62
C ASN A 96 7.27 -10.73 -30.41
N LEU A 97 7.51 -10.36 -29.15
CA LEU A 97 8.03 -9.05 -28.80
C LEU A 97 9.46 -8.79 -29.29
N ALA A 98 10.23 -9.84 -29.58
CA ALA A 98 11.58 -9.72 -30.17
C ALA A 98 11.55 -8.98 -31.52
N ASP A 99 10.47 -9.15 -32.30
CA ASP A 99 10.30 -8.56 -33.63
C ASP A 99 9.52 -7.23 -33.61
N LYS A 100 8.94 -6.85 -32.48
CA LYS A 100 8.14 -5.61 -32.35
C LYS A 100 9.00 -4.41 -31.99
N LYS A 101 8.90 -3.36 -32.80
CA LYS A 101 9.54 -2.06 -32.49
C LYS A 101 8.80 -1.30 -31.39
N PRO A 102 9.52 -0.53 -30.54
CA PRO A 102 8.88 0.34 -29.54
C PRO A 102 7.91 1.33 -30.21
N ARG A 103 6.77 1.57 -29.59
CA ARG A 103 5.74 2.49 -30.10
C ARG A 103 6.09 3.94 -29.72
N LYS A 104 6.15 4.84 -30.67
CA LYS A 104 6.35 6.29 -30.41
C LYS A 104 5.32 6.87 -29.43
N LYS A 105 4.11 6.28 -29.35
CA LYS A 105 3.02 6.70 -28.46
C LYS A 105 3.21 6.26 -27.00
N ALA A 106 3.92 5.17 -26.74
CA ALA A 106 4.19 4.66 -25.39
C ALA A 106 5.10 5.61 -24.62
N ILE A 107 6.11 6.18 -25.28
CA ILE A 107 7.04 7.15 -24.69
C ILE A 107 6.29 8.42 -24.24
N ASN A 108 5.31 8.88 -25.03
CA ASN A 108 4.46 10.03 -24.66
C ASN A 108 3.46 9.71 -23.54
N GLN A 109 2.98 8.47 -23.44
CA GLN A 109 2.08 8.07 -22.34
C GLN A 109 2.83 7.91 -21.03
N MET A 110 4.07 7.42 -21.04
CA MET A 110 4.91 7.38 -19.83
C MET A 110 5.25 8.80 -19.34
N ALA A 111 5.63 9.70 -20.25
CA ALA A 111 5.86 11.10 -19.92
C ALA A 111 4.59 11.81 -19.40
N LEU A 112 3.42 11.54 -19.99
CA LEU A 112 2.12 12.03 -19.50
C LEU A 112 1.73 11.40 -18.16
N ARG A 113 2.08 10.13 -17.91
CA ARG A 113 1.89 9.45 -16.62
C ARG A 113 2.80 10.02 -15.54
N GLU A 114 4.08 10.28 -15.85
CA GLU A 114 5.00 10.97 -14.96
C GLU A 114 4.55 12.42 -14.68
N GLU A 115 4.07 13.12 -15.69
CA GLU A 115 3.52 14.47 -15.55
C GLU A 115 2.19 14.47 -14.76
N HIS A 116 1.34 13.47 -14.96
CA HIS A 116 0.11 13.29 -14.18
C HIS A 116 0.42 12.88 -12.73
N ASN A 117 1.42 12.04 -12.51
CA ASN A 117 1.89 11.67 -11.17
C ASN A 117 2.59 12.86 -10.50
N LYS A 118 3.37 13.66 -11.23
CA LYS A 118 3.94 14.92 -10.73
C LYS A 118 2.85 15.98 -10.45
N LYS A 119 1.80 16.06 -11.25
CA LYS A 119 0.64 16.94 -11.01
C LYS A 119 -0.28 16.43 -9.91
N ALA A 120 -0.39 15.12 -9.71
CA ALA A 120 -1.10 14.54 -8.57
C ALA A 120 -0.32 14.69 -7.25
N SER A 121 1.02 14.79 -7.31
CA SER A 121 1.87 15.15 -6.18
C SER A 121 2.02 16.66 -5.98
N GLN A 122 1.71 17.48 -7.00
CA GLN A 122 1.67 18.94 -6.95
C GLN A 122 0.23 19.42 -7.04
N SER A 123 -0.44 19.52 -5.89
CA SER A 123 -1.72 20.23 -5.70
C SER A 123 -2.89 19.80 -6.61
N GLY A 124 -3.63 18.80 -6.18
CA GLY A 124 -5.08 18.87 -6.32
C GLY A 124 -5.61 20.13 -5.59
N PRO A 125 -6.76 20.70 -5.94
CA PRO A 125 -7.33 21.80 -5.18
C PRO A 125 -7.34 21.37 -3.72
N TYR A 126 -6.78 22.20 -2.84
CA TYR A 126 -6.66 21.91 -1.41
C TYR A 126 -8.00 21.43 -0.90
N THR A 127 -8.12 20.14 -0.64
CA THR A 127 -9.35 19.57 -0.13
C THR A 127 -9.42 19.96 1.33
N GLU A 128 -10.29 20.89 1.66
CA GLU A 128 -10.57 21.21 3.04
C GLU A 128 -11.31 20.03 3.68
N ILE A 129 -10.75 19.52 4.77
CA ILE A 129 -11.39 18.55 5.64
C ILE A 129 -11.59 19.20 6.98
N LEU A 130 -12.83 19.32 7.43
CA LEU A 130 -13.20 19.74 8.77
C LEU A 130 -13.87 18.57 9.48
N VAL A 131 -13.66 18.48 10.78
CA VAL A 131 -14.25 17.44 11.61
C VAL A 131 -14.89 18.05 12.85
N HIS A 132 -15.94 17.42 13.36
CA HIS A 132 -16.41 17.64 14.70
C HIS A 132 -15.78 16.57 15.60
N ILE A 133 -15.04 17.02 16.62
CA ILE A 133 -14.42 16.15 17.62
C ILE A 133 -15.49 15.85 18.68
N SER A 134 -15.66 14.58 18.97
CA SER A 134 -16.64 14.10 19.95
C SER A 134 -15.96 13.45 21.15
N ASP A 135 -16.73 12.91 22.07
CA ASP A 135 -16.21 12.00 23.08
C ASP A 135 -15.93 10.61 22.50
N TRP A 136 -14.93 9.93 23.05
CA TRP A 136 -14.61 8.55 22.70
C TRP A 136 -15.78 7.62 23.02
N LYS A 137 -16.24 6.89 22.02
CA LYS A 137 -17.24 5.85 22.17
C LYS A 137 -16.58 4.52 22.53
N GLU A 138 -17.31 3.65 23.23
CA GLU A 138 -16.78 2.37 23.68
C GLU A 138 -16.27 1.48 22.53
N GLN A 139 -16.97 1.52 21.39
CA GLN A 139 -16.57 0.78 20.20
C GLN A 139 -15.20 1.20 19.66
N GLU A 140 -14.90 2.52 19.64
CA GLU A 140 -13.62 3.06 19.18
C GLU A 140 -12.49 2.69 20.15
N ARG A 141 -12.76 2.80 21.47
CA ARG A 141 -11.80 2.39 22.52
C ARG A 141 -11.49 0.90 22.44
N SER A 142 -12.52 0.07 22.30
CA SER A 142 -12.39 -1.38 22.20
C SER A 142 -11.60 -1.76 20.92
N TYR A 143 -11.88 -1.09 19.81
CA TYR A 143 -11.14 -1.28 18.55
C TYR A 143 -9.66 -0.99 18.73
N LEU A 144 -9.31 0.20 19.24
CA LEU A 144 -7.90 0.59 19.44
C LEU A 144 -7.18 -0.33 20.44
N LYS A 145 -7.85 -0.64 21.55
CA LYS A 145 -7.30 -1.54 22.58
C LYS A 145 -7.02 -2.95 22.04
N ALA A 146 -7.91 -3.49 21.21
CA ALA A 146 -7.70 -4.79 20.56
C ALA A 146 -6.43 -4.81 19.70
N HIS A 147 -6.08 -3.69 19.07
CA HIS A 147 -4.86 -3.55 18.26
C HIS A 147 -3.62 -3.10 19.08
N GLY A 148 -3.66 -3.21 20.40
CA GLY A 148 -2.54 -2.87 21.29
C GLY A 148 -2.31 -1.37 21.49
N ILE A 149 -3.26 -0.52 21.11
CA ILE A 149 -3.16 0.94 21.18
C ILE A 149 -3.85 1.43 22.45
N SER A 150 -3.11 2.09 23.34
CA SER A 150 -3.61 2.66 24.59
C SER A 150 -3.87 4.17 24.46
N GLY A 151 -4.39 4.76 25.55
CA GLY A 151 -4.60 6.21 25.63
C GLY A 151 -3.32 7.03 25.43
N GLU A 152 -2.15 6.51 25.81
CA GLU A 152 -0.87 7.15 25.60
C GLU A 152 -0.56 7.33 24.09
N GLN A 153 -0.70 6.25 23.30
CA GLN A 153 -0.49 6.31 21.87
C GLN A 153 -1.51 7.22 21.18
N VAL A 154 -2.78 7.12 21.60
CA VAL A 154 -3.87 7.96 21.09
C VAL A 154 -3.52 9.44 21.27
N GLN A 155 -3.07 9.86 22.45
CA GLN A 155 -2.69 11.23 22.73
C GLN A 155 -1.42 11.63 21.97
N LYS A 156 -0.36 10.81 22.02
CA LYS A 156 0.93 11.09 21.38
C LYS A 156 0.81 11.29 19.87
N PHE A 157 -0.05 10.54 19.20
CA PHE A 157 -0.20 10.57 17.75
C PHE A 157 -1.41 11.39 17.28
N ASN A 158 -2.00 12.21 18.14
CA ASN A 158 -3.17 13.05 17.84
C ASN A 158 -4.30 12.25 17.14
N CYS A 159 -4.58 11.07 17.68
CA CYS A 159 -5.70 10.26 17.26
C CYS A 159 -6.95 10.72 18.02
N LEU A 160 -8.00 11.13 17.31
CA LEU A 160 -9.15 11.82 17.87
C LEU A 160 -10.46 11.12 17.51
N PRO A 161 -11.41 11.08 18.46
CA PRO A 161 -12.77 10.62 18.18
C PRO A 161 -13.51 11.70 17.41
N ILE A 162 -14.23 11.29 16.38
CA ILE A 162 -14.98 12.20 15.52
C ILE A 162 -16.40 11.66 15.28
N ASP A 163 -17.36 12.55 15.07
CA ASP A 163 -18.74 12.15 14.76
C ASP A 163 -19.31 12.82 13.52
N LYS A 164 -18.57 13.77 12.92
CA LYS A 164 -18.97 14.41 11.67
C LYS A 164 -17.76 14.85 10.86
N VAL A 165 -17.85 14.73 9.53
CA VAL A 165 -16.83 15.17 8.57
C VAL A 165 -17.45 16.01 7.46
N TRP A 166 -16.80 17.15 7.17
CA TRP A 166 -17.10 18.00 6.01
C TRP A 166 -15.91 17.98 5.06
N VAL A 167 -16.22 18.03 3.76
CA VAL A 167 -15.23 18.23 2.71
C VAL A 167 -15.65 19.38 1.84
N ASN A 168 -14.81 20.41 1.75
CA ASN A 168 -15.10 21.65 0.99
C ASN A 168 -16.50 22.21 1.34
N GLY A 169 -16.80 22.28 2.65
CA GLY A 169 -18.05 22.79 3.20
C GLY A 169 -19.28 21.89 3.04
N LYS A 170 -19.13 20.69 2.47
CA LYS A 170 -20.22 19.72 2.31
C LYS A 170 -20.16 18.64 3.37
N ASP A 171 -21.31 18.29 3.94
CA ASP A 171 -21.46 17.13 4.82
C ASP A 171 -21.17 15.84 4.04
N ILE A 172 -20.17 15.07 4.51
CA ILE A 172 -19.74 13.84 3.84
C ILE A 172 -20.05 12.61 4.68
N TRP A 173 -19.97 12.73 6.00
CA TRP A 173 -20.14 11.60 6.89
C TRP A 173 -20.63 12.04 8.28
N TYR A 174 -21.45 11.21 8.86
CA TYR A 174 -21.89 11.23 10.24
C TYR A 174 -21.64 9.88 10.89
N TYR A 175 -21.29 9.88 12.15
CA TYR A 175 -21.08 8.67 12.90
C TYR A 175 -22.34 7.79 12.93
N SER A 176 -22.12 6.51 12.72
CA SER A 176 -23.05 5.45 13.12
C SER A 176 -22.25 4.24 13.64
N GLU A 177 -22.91 3.34 14.35
CA GLU A 177 -22.26 2.12 14.84
C GLU A 177 -21.82 1.18 13.71
N GLU A 178 -22.49 1.25 12.55
CA GLU A 178 -22.18 0.48 11.34
C GLU A 178 -21.02 1.10 10.55
N ASP A 179 -20.84 2.42 10.60
CA ASP A 179 -19.84 3.16 9.84
C ASP A 179 -19.03 4.11 10.74
N PRO A 180 -18.29 3.59 11.73
CA PRO A 180 -17.49 4.41 12.63
C PRO A 180 -16.18 4.84 11.99
N ALA A 181 -15.63 5.98 12.46
CA ALA A 181 -14.37 6.50 12.00
C ALA A 181 -13.53 7.11 13.12
N ILE A 182 -12.23 7.16 12.90
CA ILE A 182 -11.24 7.80 13.77
C ILE A 182 -10.50 8.86 12.96
N GLY A 183 -10.28 10.03 13.53
CA GLY A 183 -9.52 11.13 12.95
C GLY A 183 -8.06 11.10 13.37
N TYR A 184 -7.13 11.18 12.42
CA TYR A 184 -5.72 11.41 12.66
C TYR A 184 -5.38 12.83 12.25
N TYR A 185 -4.96 13.66 13.22
CA TYR A 185 -4.65 15.06 13.01
C TYR A 185 -3.15 15.29 12.86
N PHE A 186 -2.75 15.94 11.75
CA PHE A 186 -1.34 16.22 11.40
C PHE A 186 -0.98 17.69 11.51
N GLY A 187 -1.77 18.46 12.28
CA GLY A 187 -1.54 19.89 12.46
C GLY A 187 -2.23 20.75 11.39
N THR A 188 -1.96 22.05 11.45
CA THR A 188 -2.50 23.04 10.52
C THR A 188 -1.38 23.54 9.61
N ALA A 189 -1.67 23.66 8.31
CA ALA A 189 -0.76 24.23 7.34
C ALA A 189 -0.66 25.76 7.51
N GLU A 190 0.35 26.40 6.90
CA GLU A 190 0.56 27.83 6.96
C GLU A 190 -0.63 28.64 6.39
N ASN A 191 -1.34 28.07 5.42
CA ASN A 191 -2.55 28.65 4.83
C ASN A 191 -3.83 28.44 5.68
N GLY A 192 -3.70 27.91 6.91
CA GLY A 192 -4.81 27.65 7.82
C GLY A 192 -5.57 26.34 7.59
N LEU A 193 -5.22 25.56 6.57
CA LEU A 193 -5.86 24.28 6.34
C LEU A 193 -5.45 23.24 7.38
N GLN A 194 -6.43 22.62 8.01
CA GLN A 194 -6.22 21.47 8.89
C GLN A 194 -5.86 20.23 8.06
N ARG A 195 -4.86 19.48 8.50
CA ARG A 195 -4.38 18.26 7.85
C ARG A 195 -4.93 17.05 8.57
N TRP A 196 -5.76 16.31 7.87
CA TRP A 196 -6.47 15.17 8.42
C TRP A 196 -6.28 13.91 7.57
N LYS A 197 -6.28 12.75 8.25
CA LYS A 197 -6.58 11.45 7.67
C LYS A 197 -7.68 10.82 8.50
N ILE A 198 -8.81 10.57 7.87
CA ILE A 198 -9.97 9.93 8.51
C ILE A 198 -9.94 8.45 8.14
N TYR A 199 -10.04 7.60 9.15
CA TYR A 199 -10.00 6.15 9.01
C TYR A 199 -11.35 5.54 9.37
N PHE A 200 -12.05 5.02 8.36
CA PHE A 200 -13.31 4.30 8.47
C PHE A 200 -12.98 2.81 8.66
N TYR A 201 -12.83 2.37 9.90
CA TYR A 201 -12.22 1.08 10.19
C TYR A 201 -13.11 -0.14 9.96
N LYS A 202 -14.43 0.03 9.76
CA LYS A 202 -15.35 -1.04 9.38
C LYS A 202 -15.59 -1.16 7.87
N ARG A 203 -15.12 -0.19 7.08
CA ARG A 203 -15.32 -0.22 5.63
C ARG A 203 -14.32 -1.15 4.95
N ASP A 204 -14.77 -1.88 3.94
CA ASP A 204 -13.90 -2.65 3.05
C ASP A 204 -13.32 -1.79 1.93
N GLU A 205 -14.08 -0.80 1.45
CA GLU A 205 -13.68 0.14 0.41
C GLU A 205 -13.73 1.58 0.92
N ARG A 206 -12.92 2.47 0.31
CA ARG A 206 -12.86 3.90 0.68
C ARG A 206 -12.64 4.10 2.18
N ARG A 207 -11.74 3.28 2.73
CA ARG A 207 -11.42 3.27 4.17
C ARG A 207 -10.77 4.55 4.66
N PHE A 208 -10.25 5.37 3.76
CA PHE A 208 -9.52 6.59 4.11
C PHE A 208 -10.01 7.80 3.33
N LEU A 209 -10.10 8.94 4.05
CA LEU A 209 -10.18 10.28 3.49
C LEU A 209 -8.96 11.05 4.00
N CYS A 210 -8.17 11.67 3.12
CA CYS A 210 -6.91 12.30 3.49
C CYS A 210 -6.63 13.55 2.65
N ASN A 211 -6.14 14.62 3.27
CA ASN A 211 -5.71 15.83 2.60
C ASN A 211 -4.26 16.22 2.91
N THR A 212 -3.43 15.26 3.29
CA THR A 212 -2.03 15.48 3.61
C THR A 212 -1.13 14.42 3.00
N SER A 213 0.10 14.80 2.64
CA SER A 213 1.16 13.89 2.21
C SER A 213 2.25 13.68 3.28
N LEU A 214 2.08 14.24 4.48
CA LEU A 214 3.05 14.11 5.56
C LEU A 214 3.25 12.65 5.97
N VAL A 215 4.48 12.27 6.27
CA VAL A 215 4.80 10.93 6.78
C VAL A 215 4.20 10.79 8.18
N GLN A 216 3.41 9.75 8.38
CA GLN A 216 2.72 9.43 9.63
C GLN A 216 3.75 9.01 10.68
N GLY A 217 3.63 9.53 11.91
CA GLY A 217 4.56 9.26 13.01
C GLY A 217 5.85 10.10 12.97
N TRP A 218 6.07 10.90 11.93
CA TRP A 218 7.30 11.71 11.77
C TRP A 218 7.55 12.69 12.92
N PRO A 219 6.58 13.49 13.39
CA PRO A 219 6.79 14.40 14.51
C PRO A 219 7.09 13.72 15.85
N GLN A 220 6.81 12.41 15.94
CA GLN A 220 7.04 11.63 17.16
C GLN A 220 8.38 10.91 17.18
N LEU A 221 9.16 11.01 16.09
CA LEU A 221 10.48 10.39 16.01
C LEU A 221 11.46 11.03 17.00
N PRO A 222 12.28 10.24 17.71
CA PRO A 222 13.43 10.77 18.44
C PRO A 222 14.50 11.25 17.46
N ASP A 223 15.41 12.13 17.91
CA ASP A 223 16.49 12.66 17.07
C ASP A 223 17.44 11.57 16.56
N SER A 224 17.63 10.51 17.32
CA SER A 224 18.43 9.34 16.95
C SER A 224 17.92 8.10 17.64
N GLY A 225 18.32 6.93 17.16
CA GLY A 225 17.94 5.66 17.76
C GLY A 225 18.62 4.46 17.09
N ASP A 226 18.37 3.29 17.64
CA ASP A 226 18.93 2.05 17.10
C ASP A 226 18.09 1.51 15.93
N LEU A 227 16.76 1.48 16.07
CA LEU A 227 15.84 0.89 15.09
C LEU A 227 14.69 1.86 14.74
N CYS A 228 14.43 2.02 13.44
CA CYS A 228 13.19 2.61 12.94
C CYS A 228 12.51 1.66 11.94
N VAL A 229 11.21 1.45 12.13
CA VAL A 229 10.40 0.61 11.26
C VAL A 229 9.57 1.48 10.32
N ILE A 230 9.64 1.21 9.01
CA ILE A 230 8.74 1.79 8.03
C ILE A 230 7.60 0.80 7.81
N THR A 231 6.39 1.20 8.18
CA THR A 231 5.18 0.37 8.03
C THR A 231 4.15 1.06 7.14
N LYS A 232 2.94 0.52 7.01
CA LYS A 232 1.93 1.02 6.05
C LYS A 232 0.95 2.04 6.61
N SER A 233 0.73 2.08 7.93
CA SER A 233 -0.36 2.87 8.52
C SER A 233 -0.03 3.46 9.87
N LEU A 234 -0.72 4.56 10.25
CA LEU A 234 -0.57 5.14 11.59
C LEU A 234 -1.06 4.18 12.70
N LYS A 235 -2.02 3.31 12.39
CA LYS A 235 -2.47 2.26 13.32
C LYS A 235 -1.30 1.36 13.71
N ASP A 236 -0.51 0.91 12.72
CA ASP A 236 0.66 0.06 12.97
C ASP A 236 1.80 0.82 13.65
N VAL A 237 2.01 2.10 13.29
CA VAL A 237 2.95 2.98 14.00
C VAL A 237 2.61 3.08 15.49
N MET A 238 1.33 3.31 15.83
CA MET A 238 0.87 3.37 17.22
C MET A 238 1.02 2.02 17.93
N ALA A 239 0.69 0.92 17.25
CA ALA A 239 0.85 -0.42 17.80
C ALA A 239 2.34 -0.73 18.08
N LEU A 240 3.25 -0.50 17.13
CA LEU A 240 4.69 -0.65 17.31
C LEU A 240 5.22 0.20 18.46
N HIS A 241 4.77 1.47 18.55
CA HIS A 241 5.14 2.35 19.65
C HIS A 241 4.73 1.79 21.02
N SER A 242 3.62 1.07 21.13
CA SER A 242 3.20 0.43 22.38
C SER A 242 4.16 -0.67 22.85
N PHE A 243 5.03 -1.15 21.96
CA PHE A 243 6.13 -2.09 22.24
C PHE A 243 7.50 -1.38 22.33
N GLY A 244 7.54 -0.06 22.37
CA GLY A 244 8.78 0.72 22.43
C GLY A 244 9.54 0.78 21.11
N ILE A 245 8.91 0.40 19.99
CA ILE A 245 9.54 0.41 18.66
C ILE A 245 9.18 1.71 17.93
N THR A 246 10.21 2.44 17.52
CA THR A 246 10.04 3.64 16.70
C THR A 246 9.61 3.27 15.28
N ALA A 247 8.56 3.93 14.79
CA ALA A 247 8.04 3.63 13.45
C ALA A 247 7.48 4.87 12.75
N VAL A 248 7.45 4.80 11.42
CA VAL A 248 6.79 5.77 10.54
C VAL A 248 6.02 5.05 9.44
N ALA A 249 5.08 5.74 8.80
CA ALA A 249 4.36 5.20 7.66
C ALA A 249 4.09 6.29 6.59
N PRO A 250 4.11 5.96 5.30
CA PRO A 250 3.59 6.85 4.25
C PRO A 250 2.07 7.01 4.37
N GLN A 251 1.48 7.93 3.60
CA GLN A 251 0.03 8.10 3.62
C GLN A 251 -0.74 7.04 2.83
N ALA A 252 -0.07 6.34 1.93
CA ALA A 252 -0.64 5.25 1.15
C ALA A 252 0.33 4.06 1.09
N GLU A 253 -0.21 2.86 1.05
CA GLU A 253 0.52 1.60 1.08
C GLU A 253 1.47 1.39 -0.11
N SER A 254 1.13 1.95 -1.27
CA SER A 254 1.92 1.84 -2.50
C SER A 254 2.92 2.98 -2.72
N VAL A 255 3.14 3.81 -1.70
CA VAL A 255 4.02 4.98 -1.79
C VAL A 255 5.10 4.85 -0.73
N ALA A 256 6.37 4.89 -1.14
CA ALA A 256 7.48 5.01 -0.19
C ALA A 256 7.50 6.43 0.42
N PRO A 257 8.08 6.63 1.62
CA PRO A 257 8.41 7.95 2.09
C PRO A 257 9.29 8.69 1.06
N PRO A 258 9.24 10.04 0.97
CA PRO A 258 10.10 10.81 0.08
C PRO A 258 11.59 10.51 0.30
N ASP A 259 12.41 10.62 -0.76
CA ASP A 259 13.84 10.27 -0.73
C ASP A 259 14.61 11.06 0.35
N ASP A 260 14.32 12.35 0.52
CA ASP A 260 14.92 13.19 1.56
C ASP A 260 14.58 12.65 2.98
N LYS A 261 13.38 12.14 3.17
CA LYS A 261 12.95 11.52 4.42
C LYS A 261 13.61 10.15 4.64
N MET A 262 13.83 9.40 3.59
CA MET A 262 14.54 8.12 3.67
C MET A 262 16.01 8.34 4.08
N GLU A 263 16.69 9.29 3.48
CA GLU A 263 18.07 9.64 3.85
C GLU A 263 18.14 10.20 5.29
N GLU A 264 17.18 11.02 5.70
CA GLU A 264 17.09 11.50 7.07
C GLU A 264 16.91 10.34 8.07
N LEU A 265 16.06 9.34 7.79
CA LEU A 265 15.90 8.15 8.63
C LEU A 265 17.21 7.37 8.77
N LYS A 266 17.91 7.12 7.66
CA LYS A 266 19.21 6.43 7.66
C LYS A 266 20.29 7.19 8.45
N GLY A 267 20.22 8.52 8.46
CA GLY A 267 21.13 9.35 9.25
C GLY A 267 20.81 9.37 10.75
N ARG A 268 19.55 9.12 11.13
CA ARG A 268 19.06 9.16 12.53
C ARG A 268 19.12 7.81 13.22
N PHE A 269 19.00 6.70 12.47
CA PHE A 269 18.87 5.35 13.04
C PHE A 269 19.93 4.42 12.50
N THR A 270 20.47 3.56 13.39
CA THR A 270 21.45 2.54 13.04
C THR A 270 20.85 1.51 12.07
N HIS A 271 19.59 1.14 12.32
CA HIS A 271 18.84 0.21 11.51
C HIS A 271 17.52 0.83 11.07
N VAL A 272 17.27 0.84 9.75
CA VAL A 272 15.98 1.18 9.17
C VAL A 272 15.49 -0.04 8.43
N VAL A 273 14.29 -0.52 8.77
CA VAL A 273 13.70 -1.73 8.18
C VAL A 273 12.28 -1.45 7.71
N SER A 274 11.79 -2.21 6.74
CA SER A 274 10.40 -2.15 6.31
C SER A 274 9.60 -3.32 6.87
N LEU A 275 8.37 -3.04 7.32
CA LEU A 275 7.41 -4.02 7.81
C LEU A 275 6.05 -3.73 7.18
N TYR A 276 5.82 -4.30 6.02
CA TYR A 276 4.57 -4.22 5.26
C TYR A 276 3.73 -5.48 5.45
N ASP A 277 2.51 -5.45 4.92
CA ASP A 277 1.62 -6.61 4.90
C ASP A 277 2.30 -7.80 4.24
N PHE A 278 2.05 -8.98 4.78
CA PHE A 278 2.45 -10.22 4.15
C PHE A 278 1.40 -10.62 3.09
N ASP A 279 1.20 -9.72 2.14
CA ASP A 279 0.43 -9.96 0.92
C ASP A 279 1.25 -9.52 -0.29
N TYR A 280 0.74 -9.79 -1.49
CA TYR A 280 1.47 -9.47 -2.72
C TYR A 280 1.87 -7.99 -2.81
N ALA A 281 0.98 -7.07 -2.45
CA ALA A 281 1.25 -5.64 -2.52
C ALA A 281 2.34 -5.21 -1.54
N GLY A 282 2.27 -5.69 -0.29
CA GLY A 282 3.27 -5.40 0.74
C GLY A 282 4.64 -6.00 0.42
N VAL A 283 4.67 -7.24 -0.10
CA VAL A 283 5.92 -7.88 -0.55
C VAL A 283 6.55 -7.11 -1.71
N CYS A 284 5.76 -6.68 -2.71
CA CYS A 284 6.26 -5.85 -3.80
C CYS A 284 6.83 -4.52 -3.31
N THR A 285 6.13 -3.82 -2.40
CA THR A 285 6.59 -2.55 -1.83
C THR A 285 7.88 -2.75 -1.02
N ALA A 286 7.95 -3.79 -0.19
CA ALA A 286 9.14 -4.11 0.59
C ALA A 286 10.35 -4.45 -0.31
N ASN A 287 10.15 -5.21 -1.38
CA ASN A 287 11.20 -5.51 -2.36
C ASN A 287 11.65 -4.26 -3.12
N GLN A 288 10.75 -3.36 -3.47
CA GLN A 288 11.10 -2.08 -4.07
C GLN A 288 11.96 -1.24 -3.13
N MET A 289 11.56 -1.11 -1.85
CA MET A 289 12.35 -0.39 -0.85
C MET A 289 13.74 -0.99 -0.64
N ARG A 290 13.85 -2.31 -0.67
CA ARG A 290 15.15 -2.99 -0.60
C ARG A 290 16.01 -2.66 -1.81
N LYS A 291 15.43 -2.67 -3.01
CA LYS A 291 16.17 -2.42 -4.28
C LYS A 291 16.57 -0.96 -4.43
N GLU A 292 15.66 -0.02 -4.15
CA GLU A 292 15.86 1.41 -4.41
C GLU A 292 16.59 2.12 -3.26
N HIS A 293 16.32 1.71 -2.01
CA HIS A 293 16.81 2.39 -0.83
C HIS A 293 17.71 1.53 0.06
N ASN A 294 17.96 0.27 -0.31
CA ASN A 294 18.74 -0.71 0.49
C ASN A 294 18.16 -0.92 1.90
N ILE A 295 16.82 -0.89 2.02
CA ILE A 295 16.13 -1.11 3.29
C ILE A 295 15.71 -2.57 3.40
N PRO A 296 16.18 -3.31 4.42
CA PRO A 296 15.79 -4.70 4.63
C PRO A 296 14.29 -4.81 4.93
N ALA A 297 13.67 -5.87 4.43
CA ALA A 297 12.28 -6.18 4.71
C ALA A 297 12.18 -7.19 5.86
N LEU A 298 11.30 -6.90 6.81
CA LEU A 298 10.82 -7.84 7.80
C LEU A 298 9.40 -8.27 7.42
N PHE A 299 9.11 -9.54 7.60
CA PHE A 299 7.77 -10.09 7.47
C PHE A 299 7.43 -10.85 8.74
N LEU A 300 6.20 -10.67 9.23
CA LEU A 300 5.68 -11.39 10.37
C LEU A 300 5.29 -12.81 9.93
N THR A 301 6.26 -13.70 9.90
CA THR A 301 6.02 -15.11 9.56
C THR A 301 6.56 -15.99 10.66
N ASP A 302 5.90 -17.12 10.93
CA ASP A 302 6.38 -18.14 11.85
C ASP A 302 7.57 -18.96 11.32
N GLY A 303 8.17 -18.51 10.21
CA GLY A 303 9.26 -19.20 9.51
C GLY A 303 8.81 -20.31 8.57
N ARG A 304 7.50 -20.50 8.40
CA ARG A 304 6.92 -21.43 7.42
C ARG A 304 6.50 -20.64 6.19
N PHE A 305 7.35 -20.56 5.20
CA PHE A 305 7.12 -19.80 3.97
C PHE A 305 5.98 -20.32 3.08
N ASP A 306 5.31 -21.40 3.47
CA ASP A 306 4.41 -22.14 2.60
C ASP A 306 2.95 -21.70 2.62
N THR A 307 2.55 -20.77 3.49
CA THR A 307 1.16 -20.35 3.55
C THR A 307 1.03 -18.84 3.70
N LEU A 308 0.49 -18.20 2.66
CA LEU A 308 -0.10 -16.85 2.70
C LEU A 308 -1.36 -16.78 3.62
N ASP A 309 -1.62 -17.80 4.39
CA ASP A 309 -2.78 -17.99 5.27
C ASP A 309 -2.49 -17.58 6.72
N PHE A 310 -1.70 -16.53 6.93
CA PHE A 310 -1.69 -15.86 8.22
C PHE A 310 -2.96 -15.01 8.33
N GLY A 311 -3.79 -15.27 9.32
CA GLY A 311 -5.00 -14.51 9.63
C GLY A 311 -4.70 -13.01 9.90
N ALA A 312 -3.48 -12.67 10.32
CA ALA A 312 -3.03 -11.31 10.57
C ALA A 312 -2.29 -10.74 9.35
N LYS A 313 -2.83 -9.69 8.73
CA LYS A 313 -2.21 -9.04 7.56
C LYS A 313 -1.11 -8.05 7.93
N ASP A 314 -1.25 -7.36 9.05
CA ASP A 314 -0.36 -6.32 9.51
C ASP A 314 0.01 -6.50 10.99
N PHE A 315 0.95 -5.69 11.47
CA PHE A 315 1.45 -5.78 12.83
C PHE A 315 0.35 -5.61 13.88
N SER A 316 -0.51 -4.63 13.71
CA SER A 316 -1.59 -4.36 14.65
C SER A 316 -2.68 -5.42 14.62
N ASP A 317 -2.93 -6.04 13.47
CA ASP A 317 -3.81 -7.21 13.36
C ASP A 317 -3.18 -8.42 14.06
N TYR A 318 -1.85 -8.61 13.96
CA TYR A 318 -1.16 -9.65 14.71
C TYR A 318 -1.32 -9.48 16.25
N VAL A 319 -1.20 -8.24 16.74
CA VAL A 319 -1.45 -7.94 18.15
C VAL A 319 -2.87 -8.30 18.56
N ARG A 320 -3.85 -7.98 17.72
CA ARG A 320 -5.27 -8.30 17.95
C ARG A 320 -5.52 -9.80 18.02
N ASP A 321 -4.96 -10.56 17.10
CA ASP A 321 -5.29 -11.97 16.89
C ASP A 321 -4.50 -12.90 17.83
N PHE A 322 -3.26 -12.55 18.14
CA PHE A 322 -2.35 -13.39 18.95
C PHE A 322 -2.01 -12.80 20.32
N GLY A 323 -2.34 -11.55 20.56
CA GLY A 323 -2.14 -10.88 21.83
C GLY A 323 -0.70 -10.39 22.06
N ARG A 324 -0.54 -9.62 23.15
CA ARG A 324 0.71 -8.90 23.45
C ARG A 324 1.89 -9.82 23.69
N GLN A 325 1.69 -10.94 24.40
CA GLN A 325 2.78 -11.85 24.75
C GLN A 325 3.40 -12.55 23.53
N ALA A 326 2.55 -13.05 22.61
CA ALA A 326 3.01 -13.65 21.37
C ALA A 326 3.74 -12.62 20.49
N THR A 327 3.24 -11.38 20.46
CA THR A 327 3.86 -10.29 19.71
C THR A 327 5.25 -9.94 20.24
N TRP A 328 5.45 -9.95 21.57
CA TRP A 328 6.79 -9.75 22.15
C TRP A 328 7.78 -10.82 21.70
N GLY A 329 7.39 -12.10 21.74
CA GLY A 329 8.26 -13.19 21.27
C GLY A 329 8.66 -13.03 19.80
N LEU A 330 7.74 -12.55 18.96
CA LEU A 330 8.01 -12.25 17.54
C LEU A 330 9.00 -11.08 17.38
N ILE A 331 8.84 -10.01 18.16
CA ILE A 331 9.75 -8.85 18.15
C ILE A 331 11.15 -9.25 18.57
N GLU A 332 11.29 -9.99 19.67
CA GLU A 332 12.59 -10.48 20.17
C GLU A 332 13.30 -11.34 19.11
N GLU A 333 12.58 -12.22 18.44
CA GLU A 333 13.12 -13.02 17.35
C GLU A 333 13.56 -12.17 16.15
N ALA A 334 12.76 -11.17 15.76
CA ALA A 334 13.11 -10.26 14.68
C ALA A 334 14.35 -9.41 15.02
N GLN A 335 14.44 -8.89 16.24
CA GLN A 335 15.60 -8.13 16.70
C GLN A 335 16.86 -8.99 16.76
N ARG A 336 16.76 -10.23 17.21
CA ARG A 336 17.88 -11.19 17.21
C ARG A 336 18.41 -11.39 15.79
N ARG A 337 17.56 -11.59 14.81
CA ARG A 337 17.97 -11.76 13.39
C ARG A 337 18.62 -10.51 12.78
N LEU A 338 18.27 -9.32 13.24
CA LEU A 338 18.92 -8.08 12.80
C LEU A 338 20.34 -7.92 13.37
N THR A 339 20.63 -8.51 14.53
CA THR A 339 21.92 -8.39 15.23
C THR A 339 22.88 -9.55 14.96
N GLU A 340 22.38 -10.70 14.49
CA GLU A 340 23.22 -11.84 14.12
C GLU A 340 23.86 -11.59 12.74
N PRO A 341 25.21 -11.80 12.61
CA PRO A 341 25.82 -11.73 11.29
C PRO A 341 25.20 -12.79 10.37
N ALA A 342 24.88 -12.41 9.14
CA ALA A 342 24.40 -13.35 8.14
C ALA A 342 25.36 -14.54 8.05
N ILE A 343 24.88 -15.73 8.42
CA ILE A 343 25.64 -16.97 8.22
C ILE A 343 25.86 -17.10 6.73
N SER A 344 27.11 -16.92 6.31
CA SER A 344 27.61 -16.98 4.95
C SER A 344 27.47 -18.38 4.34
#